data_1b0778a5117ae5f70b2755b8c46c3422
#
_entry.id   1b0778a5117ae5f70b2755b8c46c3422
#
_cell.length_a   1.000
_cell.length_b   1.000
_cell.length_c   1.000
_cell.angle_alpha   90.00
_cell.angle_beta   90.00
_cell.angle_gamma   90.00
#
_symmetry.space_group_name_H-M   'P 1'
#
loop_
_entity.id
_entity.type
_entity.pdbx_description
1 polymer ?
#
loop_
_entity_poly.entity_id
_entity_poly.type
_entity_poly.pdbx_seq_one_letter_code
_entity_poly.pdbx_strand_id
1 'polypeptide(L)'
;MSYLNQLDQMLDAEYRLVTIESEETERVLELFTQLTRFSNKAFYFWQNNIGMYRLGASHIVLPHTKSPDDILTHIDSSKHYGVYLLDDFNDLLKNKDIVNRLKKIAEDDYEKVIILLGANIQLPKSLKQHTLRSKHRLK
;
A
#
# COMPACT_ATOMS: atom_id res chain seq x y z
N MET A 1 6.54 16.16 16.97
CA MET A 1 5.52 15.43 16.19
C MET A 1 6.02 14.04 15.90
N SER A 2 5.18 13.06 16.13
CA SER A 2 5.56 11.70 15.86
C SER A 2 5.43 11.39 14.37
N TYR A 3 6.20 10.42 13.92
CA TYR A 3 6.09 9.93 12.55
C TYR A 3 4.70 9.36 12.27
N LEU A 4 4.02 8.83 13.30
CA LEU A 4 2.66 8.31 13.18
C LEU A 4 1.68 9.38 12.72
N ASN A 5 1.80 10.60 13.25
CA ASN A 5 0.95 11.72 12.81
C ASN A 5 1.22 12.07 11.35
N GLN A 6 2.48 12.02 10.93
CA GLN A 6 2.84 12.27 9.54
C GLN A 6 2.24 11.23 8.61
N LEU A 7 2.27 9.95 9.00
CA LEU A 7 1.66 8.88 8.22
C LEU A 7 0.15 9.07 8.10
N ASP A 8 -0.51 9.41 9.20
CA ASP A 8 -1.95 9.63 9.19
C ASP A 8 -2.35 10.79 8.28
N GLN A 9 -1.59 11.90 8.35
CA GLN A 9 -1.81 13.05 7.48
C GLN A 9 -1.58 12.70 6.00
N MET A 10 -0.58 11.88 5.73
CA MET A 10 -0.29 11.43 4.37
C MET A 10 -1.47 10.65 3.77
N LEU A 11 -2.15 9.86 4.58
CA LEU A 11 -3.31 9.09 4.15
C LEU A 11 -4.53 9.96 3.86
N ASP A 12 -4.60 11.14 4.48
CA ASP A 12 -5.68 12.08 4.26
C ASP A 12 -5.44 13.00 3.07
N ALA A 13 -4.26 12.92 2.44
CA ALA A 13 -3.96 13.66 1.22
C ALA A 13 -4.75 13.09 0.03
N GLU A 14 -4.78 13.84 -1.07
CA GLU A 14 -5.55 13.46 -2.26
C GLU A 14 -4.98 12.25 -3.01
N TYR A 15 -3.77 11.86 -2.70
CA TYR A 15 -3.08 10.78 -3.41
C TYR A 15 -3.59 9.41 -2.97
N ARG A 16 -3.90 8.58 -3.94
CA ARG A 16 -4.33 7.20 -3.71
C ARG A 16 -3.23 6.18 -3.96
N LEU A 17 -2.10 6.65 -4.47
CA LEU A 17 -0.87 5.88 -4.57
C LEU A 17 0.20 6.57 -3.75
N VAL A 18 0.86 5.81 -2.90
CA VAL A 18 1.95 6.29 -2.05
C VAL A 18 3.10 5.30 -2.14
N THR A 19 4.32 5.80 -2.21
CA THR A 19 5.50 4.94 -2.09
C THR A 19 6.22 5.29 -0.80
N ILE A 20 6.61 4.26 -0.05
CA ILE A 20 7.46 4.43 1.13
C ILE A 20 8.73 3.62 0.89
N GLU A 21 9.84 4.31 0.66
CA GLU A 21 11.12 3.66 0.49
C GLU A 21 11.77 3.43 1.85
N SER A 22 12.00 2.16 2.17
CA SER A 22 12.65 1.77 3.41
C SER A 22 13.22 0.36 3.25
N GLU A 23 14.38 0.13 3.86
CA GLU A 23 14.96 -1.21 3.95
C GLU A 23 14.40 -1.99 5.15
N GLU A 24 13.63 -1.32 5.99
CA GLU A 24 13.12 -1.90 7.23
C GLU A 24 11.60 -2.06 7.16
N THR A 25 11.14 -2.95 6.28
CA THR A 25 9.72 -3.20 6.06
C THR A 25 8.98 -3.54 7.36
N GLU A 26 9.55 -4.40 8.19
CA GLU A 26 8.92 -4.80 9.45
C GLU A 26 8.70 -3.62 10.38
N ARG A 27 9.63 -2.68 10.39
CA ARG A 27 9.53 -1.48 11.22
C ARG A 27 8.41 -0.57 10.73
N VAL A 28 8.30 -0.43 9.41
CA VAL A 28 7.20 0.33 8.81
C VAL A 28 5.86 -0.32 9.15
N LEU A 29 5.78 -1.65 9.08
CA LEU A 29 4.56 -2.39 9.45
C LEU A 29 4.18 -2.17 10.91
N GLU A 30 5.16 -2.14 11.81
CA GLU A 30 4.90 -1.86 13.22
C GLU A 30 4.28 -0.48 13.40
N LEU A 31 4.78 0.52 12.68
CA LEU A 31 4.24 1.87 12.73
C LEU A 31 2.79 1.91 12.26
N PHE A 32 2.48 1.25 11.16
CA PHE A 32 1.10 1.16 10.69
C PHE A 32 0.22 0.35 11.63
N THR A 33 0.75 -0.69 12.24
CA THR A 33 0.01 -1.47 13.24
C THR A 33 -0.34 -0.60 14.45
N GLN A 34 0.60 0.24 14.90
CA GLN A 34 0.31 1.22 15.96
C GLN A 34 -0.76 2.21 15.52
N LEU A 35 -0.70 2.65 14.27
CA LEU A 35 -1.66 3.61 13.74
C LEU A 35 -3.09 3.04 13.73
N THR A 36 -3.27 1.73 13.60
CA THR A 36 -4.60 1.12 13.66
C THR A 36 -5.32 1.39 14.97
N ARG A 37 -4.58 1.69 16.05
CA ARG A 37 -5.15 1.97 17.37
C ARG A 37 -5.72 3.37 17.48
N PHE A 38 -5.31 4.28 16.60
CA PHE A 38 -5.71 5.69 16.64
C PHE A 38 -6.60 6.09 15.48
N SER A 39 -6.67 5.24 14.46
CA SER A 39 -7.35 5.56 13.22
C SER A 39 -8.52 4.61 13.00
N ASN A 40 -9.59 5.11 12.39
CA ASN A 40 -10.72 4.28 11.98
C ASN A 40 -10.46 3.57 10.65
N LYS A 41 -9.28 3.77 10.07
CA LYS A 41 -8.93 3.18 8.79
C LYS A 41 -8.55 1.71 8.94
N ALA A 42 -8.90 0.90 7.96
CA ALA A 42 -8.48 -0.50 7.88
C ALA A 42 -7.17 -0.58 7.09
N PHE A 43 -6.19 -1.25 7.65
CA PHE A 43 -4.87 -1.41 7.05
C PHE A 43 -4.62 -2.88 6.74
N TYR A 44 -4.15 -3.15 5.51
CA TYR A 44 -3.85 -4.50 5.04
C TYR A 44 -2.42 -4.57 4.54
N PHE A 45 -1.81 -5.73 4.65
CA PHE A 45 -0.45 -5.97 4.16
C PHE A 45 -0.43 -7.19 3.25
N TRP A 46 0.20 -7.06 2.09
CA TRP A 46 0.28 -8.11 1.09
C TRP A 46 1.72 -8.44 0.76
N GLN A 47 2.01 -9.74 0.64
CA GLN A 47 3.26 -10.26 0.12
C GLN A 47 2.96 -11.28 -0.98
N ASN A 48 3.76 -11.23 -2.05
CA ASN A 48 3.58 -12.14 -3.18
C ASN A 48 3.72 -13.61 -2.74
N ASN A 49 2.85 -14.46 -3.25
CA ASN A 49 2.76 -15.89 -2.94
C ASN A 49 2.32 -16.23 -1.51
N ILE A 50 2.16 -15.25 -0.65
CA ILE A 50 1.68 -15.44 0.74
C ILE A 50 0.24 -15.00 0.85
N GLY A 51 -0.08 -13.82 0.32
CA GLY A 51 -1.42 -13.25 0.37
C GLY A 51 -1.50 -12.03 1.26
N MET A 52 -2.72 -11.61 1.55
CA MET A 52 -3.01 -10.39 2.28
C MET A 52 -3.67 -10.70 3.62
N TYR A 53 -3.27 -9.98 4.66
CA TYR A 53 -3.94 -10.02 5.95
C TYR A 53 -4.15 -8.60 6.48
N ARG A 54 -5.10 -8.47 7.40
CA ARG A 54 -5.33 -7.19 8.06
C ARG A 54 -4.29 -7.00 9.17
N LEU A 55 -3.74 -5.80 9.28
CA LEU A 55 -2.79 -5.50 10.36
C LEU A 55 -3.49 -5.63 11.71
N GLY A 56 -2.85 -6.35 12.61
CA GLY A 56 -3.44 -6.73 13.89
C GLY A 56 -4.07 -8.13 13.87
N ALA A 57 -4.24 -8.74 12.70
CA ALA A 57 -4.78 -10.09 12.56
C ALA A 57 -3.95 -10.89 11.54
N SER A 58 -2.63 -10.91 11.73
CA SER A 58 -1.67 -11.48 10.79
C SER A 58 -1.81 -12.99 10.58
N HIS A 59 -2.48 -13.67 11.50
CA HIS A 59 -2.71 -15.12 11.40
C HIS A 59 -3.86 -15.48 10.45
N ILE A 60 -4.59 -14.49 9.96
CA ILE A 60 -5.74 -14.72 9.06
C ILE A 60 -5.40 -14.14 7.68
N VAL A 61 -4.97 -15.00 6.76
CA VAL A 61 -4.72 -14.60 5.38
C VAL A 61 -6.03 -14.71 4.60
N LEU A 62 -6.38 -13.62 3.91
CA LEU A 62 -7.62 -13.58 3.13
C LEU A 62 -7.52 -14.50 1.91
N PRO A 63 -8.62 -15.18 1.53
CA PRO A 63 -8.61 -16.06 0.37
C PRO A 63 -8.45 -15.26 -0.93
N HIS A 64 -7.86 -15.90 -1.93
CA HIS A 64 -7.72 -15.34 -3.28
C HIS A 64 -6.96 -14.02 -3.33
N THR A 65 -5.86 -13.93 -2.56
CA THR A 65 -5.03 -12.71 -2.52
C THR A 65 -3.54 -12.99 -2.72
N LYS A 66 -3.17 -14.20 -3.16
CA LYS A 66 -1.76 -14.59 -3.23
C LYS A 66 -0.99 -13.95 -4.38
N SER A 67 -1.59 -13.87 -5.56
CA SER A 67 -0.90 -13.34 -6.74
C SER A 67 -1.09 -11.82 -6.86
N PRO A 68 -0.22 -11.15 -7.63
CA PRO A 68 -0.43 -9.73 -7.91
C PRO A 68 -1.77 -9.44 -8.58
N ASP A 69 -2.20 -10.28 -9.52
CA ASP A 69 -3.50 -10.09 -10.17
C ASP A 69 -4.64 -10.26 -9.18
N ASP A 70 -4.54 -11.24 -8.30
CA ASP A 70 -5.57 -11.48 -7.29
C ASP A 70 -5.72 -10.30 -6.34
N ILE A 71 -4.59 -9.76 -5.85
CA ILE A 71 -4.65 -8.64 -4.92
C ILE A 71 -5.19 -7.38 -5.60
N LEU A 72 -4.80 -7.11 -6.83
CA LEU A 72 -5.32 -5.94 -7.55
C LEU A 72 -6.80 -6.08 -7.85
N THR A 73 -7.26 -7.28 -8.17
CA THR A 73 -8.68 -7.56 -8.37
C THR A 73 -9.46 -7.34 -7.08
N HIS A 74 -8.91 -7.81 -5.96
CA HIS A 74 -9.53 -7.62 -4.65
C HIS A 74 -9.68 -6.14 -4.31
N ILE A 75 -8.62 -5.36 -4.50
CA ILE A 75 -8.64 -3.92 -4.22
C ILE A 75 -9.61 -3.21 -5.15
N ASP A 76 -9.57 -3.51 -6.45
CA ASP A 76 -10.41 -2.85 -7.44
C ASP A 76 -11.91 -3.12 -7.17
N SER A 77 -12.25 -4.30 -6.72
CA SER A 77 -13.63 -4.69 -6.45
C SER A 77 -14.16 -4.19 -5.11
N SER A 78 -13.30 -3.73 -4.21
CA SER A 78 -13.70 -3.21 -2.91
C SER A 78 -14.41 -1.88 -3.06
N LYS A 79 -15.51 -1.70 -2.32
CA LYS A 79 -16.28 -0.45 -2.31
C LYS A 79 -16.16 0.30 -0.99
N HIS A 80 -15.22 -0.12 -0.15
CA HIS A 80 -15.00 0.49 1.15
C HIS A 80 -13.61 1.08 1.21
N TYR A 81 -13.44 2.10 2.06
CA TYR A 81 -12.13 2.67 2.32
C TYR A 81 -11.19 1.59 2.86
N GLY A 82 -9.97 1.59 2.36
CA GLY A 82 -8.93 0.69 2.85
C GLY A 82 -7.56 1.18 2.45
N VAL A 83 -6.57 0.85 3.27
CA VAL A 83 -5.16 1.14 2.99
C VAL A 83 -4.45 -0.18 2.80
N TYR A 84 -3.85 -0.36 1.63
CA TYR A 84 -3.22 -1.61 1.21
C TYR A 84 -1.73 -1.42 1.04
N LEU A 85 -0.95 -2.05 1.90
CA LEU A 85 0.51 -2.01 1.84
C LEU A 85 0.99 -3.21 1.04
N LEU A 86 1.60 -2.97 -0.11
CA LEU A 86 2.08 -4.00 -1.01
C LEU A 86 3.60 -4.06 -0.94
N ASP A 87 4.13 -5.20 -0.48
CA ASP A 87 5.55 -5.38 -0.27
C ASP A 87 6.26 -5.80 -1.55
N ASP A 88 7.43 -5.21 -1.78
CA ASP A 88 8.35 -5.59 -2.85
C ASP A 88 7.70 -5.68 -4.24
N PHE A 89 7.02 -4.60 -4.61
CA PHE A 89 6.27 -4.54 -5.86
C PHE A 89 7.11 -4.11 -7.07
N ASN A 90 8.40 -3.87 -6.88
CA ASN A 90 9.26 -3.21 -7.87
C ASN A 90 9.32 -3.94 -9.21
N ASP A 91 9.51 -5.26 -9.19
CA ASP A 91 9.57 -6.03 -10.44
C ASP A 91 8.23 -6.01 -11.18
N LEU A 92 7.13 -5.91 -10.43
CA LEU A 92 5.80 -5.88 -11.00
C LEU A 92 5.51 -4.54 -11.69
N LEU A 93 6.21 -3.48 -11.31
CA LEU A 93 6.08 -2.17 -11.95
C LEU A 93 6.66 -2.13 -13.37
N LYS A 94 7.33 -3.18 -13.80
CA LYS A 94 7.78 -3.34 -15.18
C LYS A 94 6.70 -3.92 -16.09
N ASN A 95 5.62 -4.43 -15.52
CA ASN A 95 4.51 -5.03 -16.26
C ASN A 95 3.47 -3.96 -16.56
N LYS A 96 3.21 -3.73 -17.84
CA LYS A 96 2.27 -2.68 -18.26
C LYS A 96 0.85 -2.91 -17.77
N ASP A 97 0.39 -4.17 -17.73
CA ASP A 97 -0.95 -4.47 -17.25
C ASP A 97 -1.10 -4.14 -15.76
N ILE A 98 -0.09 -4.46 -14.98
CA ILE A 98 -0.07 -4.13 -13.55
C ILE A 98 -0.10 -2.60 -13.36
N VAL A 99 0.74 -1.88 -14.11
CA VAL A 99 0.80 -0.42 -14.04
C VAL A 99 -0.53 0.21 -14.41
N ASN A 100 -1.16 -0.28 -15.48
CA ASN A 100 -2.46 0.22 -15.91
C ASN A 100 -3.55 -0.03 -14.86
N ARG A 101 -3.51 -1.18 -14.19
CA ARG A 101 -4.47 -1.49 -13.12
C ARG A 101 -4.27 -0.60 -11.90
N LEU A 102 -3.02 -0.33 -11.53
CA LEU A 102 -2.72 0.61 -10.44
C LEU A 102 -3.22 2.01 -10.77
N LYS A 103 -2.99 2.45 -12.01
CA LYS A 103 -3.45 3.76 -12.45
C LYS A 103 -4.97 3.86 -12.39
N LYS A 104 -5.67 2.82 -12.84
CA LYS A 104 -7.13 2.78 -12.80
C LYS A 104 -7.65 2.88 -11.37
N ILE A 105 -7.03 2.17 -10.43
CA ILE A 105 -7.41 2.23 -9.02
C ILE A 105 -7.18 3.63 -8.48
N ALA A 106 -6.07 4.27 -8.85
CA ALA A 106 -5.74 5.62 -8.41
C ALA A 106 -6.75 6.66 -8.91
N GLU A 107 -7.41 6.38 -10.03
CA GLU A 107 -8.41 7.26 -10.63
C GLU A 107 -9.85 6.90 -10.24
N ASP A 108 -10.03 5.84 -9.45
CA ASP A 108 -11.35 5.35 -9.03
C ASP A 108 -12.03 6.36 -8.09
N ASP A 109 -13.36 6.36 -8.11
CA ASP A 109 -14.17 7.20 -7.23
C ASP A 109 -14.13 6.74 -5.77
N TYR A 110 -13.86 5.46 -5.53
CA TYR A 110 -13.79 4.92 -4.18
C TYR A 110 -12.45 5.24 -3.53
N GLU A 111 -12.49 5.63 -2.27
CA GLU A 111 -11.30 6.00 -1.53
C GLU A 111 -10.51 4.77 -1.08
N LYS A 112 -9.49 4.43 -1.84
CA LYS A 112 -8.55 3.36 -1.51
C LYS A 112 -7.16 3.92 -1.63
N VAL A 113 -6.29 3.56 -0.70
CA VAL A 113 -4.88 3.98 -0.74
C VAL A 113 -4.02 2.76 -0.89
N ILE A 114 -3.18 2.75 -1.91
CA ILE A 114 -2.18 1.71 -2.12
C ILE A 114 -0.82 2.28 -1.74
N ILE A 115 -0.14 1.61 -0.83
CA ILE A 115 1.21 1.98 -0.41
C ILE A 115 2.18 0.92 -0.90
N LEU A 116 3.09 1.33 -1.76
CA LEU A 116 4.14 0.44 -2.25
C LEU A 116 5.34 0.56 -1.33
N LEU A 117 5.73 -0.56 -0.73
CA LEU A 117 6.87 -0.64 0.17
C LEU A 117 8.06 -1.32 -0.51
N GLY A 118 9.25 -0.81 -0.26
CA GLY A 118 10.47 -1.41 -0.77
C GLY A 118 11.68 -0.54 -0.51
N ALA A 119 12.87 -1.12 -0.70
CA ALA A 119 14.12 -0.41 -0.46
C ALA A 119 14.41 0.64 -1.53
N ASN A 120 14.01 0.36 -2.77
CA ASN A 120 14.29 1.24 -3.89
C ASN A 120 13.15 1.08 -4.91
N ILE A 121 12.22 2.02 -4.91
CA ILE A 121 11.01 1.92 -5.71
C ILE A 121 11.16 2.76 -6.98
N GLN A 122 11.08 2.11 -8.13
CA GLN A 122 11.20 2.77 -9.42
C GLN A 122 9.85 2.86 -10.11
N LEU A 123 9.25 4.04 -10.05
CA LEU A 123 7.94 4.28 -10.62
C LEU A 123 8.02 4.59 -12.11
N PRO A 124 7.15 3.98 -12.93
CA PRO A 124 6.95 4.42 -14.30
C PRO A 124 6.43 5.87 -14.33
N LYS A 125 6.73 6.57 -15.40
CA LYS A 125 6.29 7.96 -15.57
C LYS A 125 4.78 8.11 -15.44
N SER A 126 4.02 7.15 -15.94
CA SER A 126 2.56 7.19 -15.91
C SER A 126 1.98 7.17 -14.50
N LEU A 127 2.72 6.65 -13.52
CA LEU A 127 2.28 6.60 -12.14
C LEU A 127 2.81 7.76 -11.30
N LYS A 128 3.90 8.41 -11.71
CA LYS A 128 4.54 9.46 -10.90
C LYS A 128 3.60 10.60 -10.57
N GLN A 129 2.77 11.01 -11.53
CA GLN A 129 1.84 12.13 -11.32
C GLN A 129 0.70 11.79 -10.37
N HIS A 130 0.44 10.51 -10.14
CA HIS A 130 -0.61 10.04 -9.23
C HIS A 130 -0.09 9.60 -7.87
N THR A 131 1.22 9.74 -7.63
CA THR A 131 1.88 9.12 -6.49
C THR A 131 2.54 10.13 -5.57
N LEU A 132 2.26 10.01 -4.27
CA LEU A 132 2.98 10.70 -3.22
C LEU A 132 4.16 9.83 -2.81
N ARG A 133 5.38 10.35 -2.91
CA ARG A 133 6.60 9.59 -2.59
C ARG A 133 7.15 10.00 -1.24
N SER A 134 7.46 9.02 -0.42
CA SER A 134 8.00 9.22 0.91
C SER A 134 9.20 8.30 1.12
N LYS A 135 10.20 8.80 1.85
CA LYS A 135 11.33 8.00 2.28
C LYS A 135 11.33 7.95 3.80
N HIS A 136 11.29 6.75 4.34
CA HIS A 136 11.35 6.55 5.77
C HIS A 136 12.79 6.24 6.17
N ARG A 137 13.38 7.11 6.98
CA ARG A 137 14.70 6.90 7.54
C ARG A 137 14.57 6.70 9.04
N LEU A 138 14.98 5.53 9.48
CA LEU A 138 15.04 5.21 10.91
C LEU A 138 16.43 5.58 11.42
N LYS A 139 16.43 6.26 12.52
CA LYS A 139 17.67 6.58 13.22
C LYS A 139 17.84 5.69 14.41
#